data_afbe8817860856bc53f85d679662225a
#
_entry.id   afbe8817860856bc53f85d679662225a
#
_cell.length_a   1.000
_cell.length_b   1.000
_cell.length_c   1.000
_cell.angle_alpha   90.00
_cell.angle_beta   90.00
_cell.angle_gamma   90.00
#
_symmetry.space_group_name_H-M   'P 1'
#
loop_
_entity.id
_entity.type
_entity.pdbx_description
1 polymer ?
#
loop_
_entity_poly.entity_id
_entity_poly.type
_entity_poly.pdbx_seq_one_letter_code
_entity_poly.pdbx_strand_id
1 'polypeptide(L)'
;QSLYARFLDPRAPGESDRDGVVEQRYGAFHRASARLGGGVEVEVFESVMFGDREDDNRNGFEPAYLIPFAMYRAVERDLGSPDNMLLGAGAAWRIVPGARVYAQGLLDELVAENFFDDAWTSKWGFVTGLQLADPGLPGIGRLANTDVRLEYARIRPYVYSHRDSVTAAVHYGDVLGHPAGPNASDLSLFVEHRPG
;
A
#
# COMPACT_ATOMS: atom_id res chain seq x y z
N GLN A 1 12.45 7.09 -3.73
CA GLN A 1 11.55 7.08 -4.88
C GLN A 1 10.29 7.84 -4.52
N SER A 2 9.84 8.73 -5.41
CA SER A 2 8.59 9.48 -5.24
C SER A 2 7.74 9.30 -6.49
N LEU A 3 6.43 9.19 -6.30
CA LEU A 3 5.43 9.10 -7.35
C LEU A 3 4.28 10.03 -7.01
N TYR A 4 3.81 10.77 -7.98
CA TYR A 4 2.62 11.61 -7.88
C TYR A 4 1.64 11.19 -8.97
N ALA A 5 0.38 11.05 -8.61
CA ALA A 5 -0.65 10.62 -9.51
C ALA A 5 -1.92 11.47 -9.36
N ARG A 6 -2.61 11.66 -10.48
CA ARG A 6 -3.98 12.13 -10.50
C ARG A 6 -4.90 10.93 -10.72
N PHE A 7 -5.92 10.83 -9.90
CA PHE A 7 -6.91 9.76 -10.01
C PHE A 7 -8.23 10.30 -10.51
N LEU A 8 -9.01 9.44 -11.10
CA LEU A 8 -10.39 9.75 -11.41
C LEU A 8 -11.25 9.53 -10.17
N ASP A 9 -12.39 10.21 -10.11
CA ASP A 9 -13.38 10.05 -9.05
C ASP A 9 -13.74 8.56 -8.87
N PRO A 10 -13.74 8.02 -7.64
CA PRO A 10 -14.11 6.63 -7.38
C PRO A 10 -15.60 6.37 -7.53
N ARG A 11 -16.43 7.40 -7.60
CA ARG A 11 -17.87 7.27 -7.73
C ARG A 11 -18.24 6.67 -9.09
N ALA A 12 -19.33 5.92 -9.12
CA ALA A 12 -19.83 5.37 -10.37
C ALA A 12 -20.27 6.49 -11.34
N PRO A 13 -20.18 6.26 -12.67
CA PRO A 13 -20.71 7.18 -13.65
C PRO A 13 -22.20 7.48 -13.36
N GLY A 14 -22.52 8.75 -13.07
CA GLY A 14 -23.87 9.19 -12.70
C GLY A 14 -24.06 9.52 -11.22
N GLU A 15 -23.09 9.19 -10.35
CA GLU A 15 -23.02 9.66 -8.97
C GLU A 15 -22.20 10.95 -8.83
N SER A 16 -22.09 11.72 -9.91
CA SER A 16 -21.50 13.05 -9.86
C SER A 16 -22.33 13.95 -8.94
N ASP A 17 -21.66 14.86 -8.28
CA ASP A 17 -22.30 15.92 -7.53
C ASP A 17 -23.41 16.62 -8.34
N ARG A 18 -24.34 17.29 -7.68
CA ARG A 18 -25.51 17.94 -8.28
C ARG A 18 -25.20 18.81 -9.50
N ASP A 19 -23.94 19.23 -9.66
CA ASP A 19 -23.47 20.08 -10.73
C ASP A 19 -22.74 19.35 -11.88
N GLY A 20 -22.64 18.02 -11.84
CA GLY A 20 -21.95 17.23 -12.86
C GLY A 20 -20.43 17.41 -12.87
N VAL A 21 -19.86 18.00 -11.83
CA VAL A 21 -18.42 18.21 -11.68
C VAL A 21 -17.77 16.92 -11.19
N VAL A 22 -16.77 16.44 -11.90
CA VAL A 22 -15.93 15.32 -11.47
C VAL A 22 -14.89 15.84 -10.49
N GLU A 23 -14.97 15.43 -9.22
CA GLU A 23 -14.00 15.81 -8.21
C GLU A 23 -12.59 15.35 -8.60
N GLN A 24 -11.62 16.21 -8.38
CA GLN A 24 -10.24 15.90 -8.67
C GLN A 24 -9.60 15.24 -7.47
N ARG A 25 -8.93 14.13 -7.71
CA ARG A 25 -8.24 13.32 -6.70
C ARG A 25 -6.78 13.19 -7.07
N TYR A 26 -5.95 13.24 -6.05
CA TYR A 26 -4.51 13.11 -6.19
C TYR A 26 -3.96 12.13 -5.18
N GLY A 27 -2.81 11.54 -5.50
CA GLY A 27 -2.05 10.74 -4.56
C GLY A 27 -0.58 11.04 -4.69
N ALA A 28 0.08 11.13 -3.56
CA ALA A 28 1.52 11.22 -3.49
C ALA A 28 2.07 10.01 -2.71
N PHE A 29 3.15 9.43 -3.19
CA PHE A 29 3.74 8.20 -2.68
C PHE A 29 5.23 8.38 -2.51
N HIS A 30 5.74 8.04 -1.34
CA HIS A 30 7.18 7.99 -1.05
C HIS A 30 7.60 6.58 -0.65
N ARG A 31 8.78 6.18 -1.10
CA ARG A 31 9.42 4.94 -0.67
C ARG A 31 10.91 5.18 -0.52
N ALA A 32 11.45 4.78 0.62
CA ALA A 32 12.87 4.70 0.86
C ALA A 32 13.26 3.28 1.21
N SER A 33 14.33 2.75 0.61
CA SER A 33 14.85 1.43 0.93
C SER A 33 16.37 1.47 1.11
N ALA A 34 16.88 0.59 1.95
CA ALA A 34 18.30 0.44 2.21
C ALA A 34 18.71 -1.04 2.28
N ARG A 35 19.88 -1.35 1.73
CA ARG A 35 20.52 -2.67 1.88
C ARG A 35 21.50 -2.60 3.03
N LEU A 36 21.26 -3.38 4.07
CA LEU A 36 22.06 -3.37 5.31
C LEU A 36 23.23 -4.35 5.28
N GLY A 37 23.43 -5.09 4.18
CA GLY A 37 24.41 -6.19 4.11
C GLY A 37 23.82 -7.53 4.55
N GLY A 38 24.58 -8.63 4.43
CA GLY A 38 24.11 -9.97 4.80
C GLY A 38 22.85 -10.45 4.08
N GLY A 39 22.48 -9.83 2.94
CA GLY A 39 21.27 -10.15 2.21
C GLY A 39 20.01 -9.48 2.74
N VAL A 40 20.12 -8.58 3.72
CA VAL A 40 19.00 -7.86 4.33
C VAL A 40 18.72 -6.55 3.59
N GLU A 41 17.46 -6.33 3.28
CA GLU A 41 16.92 -5.07 2.74
C GLU A 41 15.77 -4.62 3.63
N VAL A 42 15.71 -3.34 3.93
CA VAL A 42 14.60 -2.71 4.67
C VAL A 42 14.01 -1.59 3.85
N GLU A 43 12.73 -1.31 4.09
CA GLU A 43 12.03 -0.22 3.42
C GLU A 43 11.05 0.46 4.36
N VAL A 44 10.79 1.72 4.08
CA VAL A 44 9.66 2.48 4.60
C VAL A 44 8.96 3.15 3.43
N PHE A 45 7.65 3.26 3.52
CA PHE A 45 6.85 3.92 2.51
C PHE A 45 5.69 4.66 3.16
N GLU A 46 5.25 5.70 2.50
CA GLU A 46 4.07 6.46 2.87
C GLU A 46 3.31 6.86 1.62
N SER A 47 2.02 7.02 1.77
CA SER A 47 1.17 7.59 0.74
C SER A 47 0.14 8.51 1.36
N VAL A 48 -0.28 9.52 0.62
CA VAL A 48 -1.37 10.41 0.98
C VAL A 48 -2.30 10.52 -0.21
N MET A 49 -3.60 10.34 0.07
CA MET A 49 -4.67 10.61 -0.87
C MET A 49 -5.35 11.91 -0.48
N PHE A 50 -5.41 12.84 -1.39
CA PHE A 50 -5.99 14.17 -1.20
C PHE A 50 -6.80 14.58 -2.43
N GLY A 51 -7.72 15.51 -2.27
CA GLY A 51 -8.60 15.86 -3.36
C GLY A 51 -9.42 17.13 -3.08
N ASP A 52 -10.32 17.40 -4.01
CA ASP A 52 -11.20 18.54 -3.96
C ASP A 52 -12.12 18.45 -2.74
N ARG A 53 -12.32 19.57 -2.07
CA ARG A 53 -13.19 19.71 -0.92
C ARG A 53 -14.17 20.83 -1.18
N GLU A 54 -15.41 20.66 -0.74
CA GLU A 54 -16.48 21.64 -0.91
C GLU A 54 -16.10 23.06 -0.43
N ASP A 55 -15.16 23.16 0.52
CA ASP A 55 -14.73 24.42 1.13
C ASP A 55 -13.40 24.97 0.58
N ASP A 56 -12.75 24.30 -0.39
CA ASP A 56 -11.43 24.70 -0.88
C ASP A 56 -11.44 25.23 -2.30
N ASN A 57 -11.12 26.52 -2.46
CA ASN A 57 -10.97 27.19 -3.77
C ASN A 57 -9.74 26.72 -4.58
N ARG A 58 -9.02 25.67 -4.16
CA ARG A 58 -7.76 25.21 -4.76
C ARG A 58 -7.91 23.99 -5.68
N ASN A 59 -9.11 23.53 -5.98
CA ASN A 59 -9.36 22.30 -6.73
C ASN A 59 -8.64 21.08 -6.12
N GLY A 60 -8.48 21.06 -4.80
CA GLY A 60 -7.91 19.95 -4.05
C GLY A 60 -6.42 19.67 -4.26
N PHE A 61 -5.72 20.43 -5.09
CA PHE A 61 -4.29 20.24 -5.34
C PHE A 61 -3.43 20.90 -4.25
N GLU A 62 -2.62 20.08 -3.53
CA GLU A 62 -1.74 20.56 -2.46
C GLU A 62 -0.27 20.40 -2.86
N PRO A 63 0.43 21.52 -3.21
CA PRO A 63 1.83 21.48 -3.62
C PRO A 63 2.79 21.01 -2.54
N ALA A 64 2.43 21.11 -1.24
CA ALA A 64 3.28 20.69 -0.14
C ALA A 64 3.59 19.19 -0.19
N TYR A 65 2.68 18.37 -0.73
CA TYR A 65 2.89 16.95 -0.93
C TYR A 65 3.84 16.61 -2.09
N LEU A 66 4.24 17.59 -2.90
CA LEU A 66 5.24 17.38 -3.95
C LEU A 66 6.69 17.41 -3.44
N ILE A 67 6.91 17.77 -2.18
CA ILE A 67 8.25 17.85 -1.59
C ILE A 67 8.77 16.42 -1.33
N PRO A 68 9.80 15.96 -2.07
CA PRO A 68 10.17 14.53 -2.09
C PRO A 68 10.83 14.01 -0.80
N PHE A 69 11.10 14.87 0.18
CA PHE A 69 11.69 14.53 1.46
C PHE A 69 10.80 14.93 2.66
N ALA A 70 9.65 15.52 2.41
CA ALA A 70 8.70 15.81 3.47
C ALA A 70 8.01 14.52 3.93
N MET A 71 7.94 14.34 5.26
CA MET A 71 7.06 13.30 5.82
C MET A 71 5.62 13.80 5.71
N TYR A 72 4.77 13.07 4.99
CA TYR A 72 3.39 13.50 4.74
C TYR A 72 2.59 13.72 6.01
N ARG A 73 2.85 12.95 7.06
CA ARG A 73 2.23 13.16 8.37
C ARG A 73 2.51 14.54 8.96
N ALA A 74 3.74 15.05 8.77
CA ALA A 74 4.09 16.39 9.24
C ALA A 74 3.36 17.46 8.41
N VAL A 75 3.30 17.28 7.10
CA VAL A 75 2.61 18.18 6.17
C VAL A 75 1.11 18.21 6.45
N GLU A 76 0.45 17.05 6.57
CA GLU A 76 -0.96 16.91 6.90
C GLU A 76 -1.31 17.66 8.20
N ARG A 77 -0.49 17.46 9.25
CA ARG A 77 -0.70 18.10 10.55
C ARG A 77 -0.54 19.61 10.48
N ASP A 78 0.39 20.11 9.69
CA ASP A 78 0.62 21.55 9.51
C ASP A 78 -0.51 22.20 8.71
N LEU A 79 -1.05 21.49 7.73
CA LEU A 79 -2.18 21.93 6.93
C LEU A 79 -3.53 21.83 7.66
N GLY A 80 -3.61 21.04 8.75
CA GLY A 80 -4.87 20.73 9.44
C GLY A 80 -5.88 20.01 8.54
N SER A 81 -5.37 19.26 7.57
CA SER A 81 -6.13 18.63 6.50
C SER A 81 -6.61 17.23 6.90
N PRO A 82 -7.87 16.82 6.62
CA PRO A 82 -8.34 15.46 6.82
C PRO A 82 -8.00 14.53 5.63
N ASP A 83 -6.78 14.61 5.09
CA ASP A 83 -6.34 13.75 4.01
C ASP A 83 -6.10 12.31 4.51
N ASN A 84 -6.25 11.34 3.62
CA ASN A 84 -6.04 9.94 3.99
C ASN A 84 -4.57 9.56 3.81
N MET A 85 -3.93 9.19 4.90
CA MET A 85 -2.52 8.84 4.90
C MET A 85 -2.30 7.39 5.32
N LEU A 86 -1.53 6.68 4.51
CA LEU A 86 -1.07 5.32 4.77
C LEU A 86 0.45 5.33 5.00
N LEU A 87 0.88 4.64 6.04
CA LEU A 87 2.30 4.47 6.40
C LEU A 87 2.65 3.00 6.45
N GLY A 88 3.80 2.61 5.92
CA GLY A 88 4.22 1.24 5.97
C GLY A 88 5.73 1.05 6.09
N ALA A 89 6.10 -0.14 6.49
CA ALA A 89 7.48 -0.59 6.55
C ALA A 89 7.59 -2.06 6.14
N GLY A 90 8.75 -2.43 5.63
CA GLY A 90 9.01 -3.79 5.22
C GLY A 90 10.46 -4.20 5.39
N ALA A 91 10.68 -5.49 5.41
CA ALA A 91 11.99 -6.08 5.39
C ALA A 91 12.01 -7.34 4.52
N ALA A 92 13.14 -7.59 3.91
CA ALA A 92 13.41 -8.82 3.17
C ALA A 92 14.80 -9.32 3.49
N TRP A 93 14.94 -10.63 3.55
CA TRP A 93 16.21 -11.28 3.81
C TRP A 93 16.45 -12.43 2.83
N ARG A 94 17.53 -12.32 2.09
CA ARG A 94 18.05 -13.41 1.27
C ARG A 94 18.84 -14.35 2.17
N ILE A 95 18.19 -15.42 2.63
CA ILE A 95 18.75 -16.38 3.58
C ILE A 95 19.93 -17.13 2.94
N VAL A 96 19.74 -17.59 1.71
CA VAL A 96 20.74 -18.25 0.87
C VAL A 96 20.51 -17.85 -0.59
N PRO A 97 21.45 -18.09 -1.52
CA PRO A 97 21.19 -17.93 -2.94
C PRO A 97 19.93 -18.70 -3.36
N GLY A 98 18.99 -18.02 -4.00
CA GLY A 98 17.72 -18.62 -4.44
C GLY A 98 16.61 -18.68 -3.38
N ALA A 99 16.84 -18.29 -2.11
CA ALA A 99 15.78 -18.24 -1.09
C ALA A 99 15.71 -16.88 -0.40
N ARG A 100 14.52 -16.26 -0.43
CA ARG A 100 14.23 -14.96 0.18
C ARG A 100 12.94 -15.03 0.99
N VAL A 101 12.96 -14.52 2.22
CA VAL A 101 11.77 -14.23 3.01
C VAL A 101 11.55 -12.75 3.05
N TYR A 102 10.31 -12.33 3.21
CA TYR A 102 9.96 -10.92 3.35
C TYR A 102 8.71 -10.74 4.18
N ALA A 103 8.57 -9.56 4.75
CA ALA A 103 7.35 -9.10 5.40
C ALA A 103 7.20 -7.59 5.18
N GLN A 104 5.97 -7.13 5.06
CA GLN A 104 5.61 -5.72 4.93
C GLN A 104 4.34 -5.46 5.74
N GLY A 105 4.34 -4.37 6.49
CA GLY A 105 3.18 -3.92 7.25
C GLY A 105 2.70 -2.56 6.74
N LEU A 106 1.39 -2.33 6.81
CA LEU A 106 0.71 -1.10 6.45
C LEU A 106 -0.16 -0.65 7.62
N LEU A 107 -0.14 0.63 7.89
CA LEU A 107 -1.00 1.33 8.84
C LEU A 107 -1.80 2.37 8.07
N ASP A 108 -3.12 2.31 8.21
CA ASP A 108 -4.08 3.26 7.69
C ASP A 108 -4.73 3.92 8.89
N GLU A 109 -4.48 5.22 9.10
CA GLU A 109 -4.81 5.97 10.31
C GLU A 109 -4.20 5.39 11.61
N LEU A 110 -3.09 5.95 12.04
CA LEU A 110 -2.41 5.55 13.27
C LEU A 110 -3.11 6.12 14.51
N VAL A 111 -4.02 5.36 15.09
CA VAL A 111 -4.50 5.58 16.46
C VAL A 111 -3.72 4.65 17.39
N ALA A 112 -2.61 5.15 17.94
CA ALA A 112 -1.64 4.34 18.71
C ALA A 112 -2.28 3.64 19.93
N GLU A 113 -3.34 4.23 20.50
CA GLU A 113 -4.03 3.71 21.67
C GLU A 113 -4.84 2.44 21.37
N ASN A 114 -5.28 2.25 20.14
CA ASN A 114 -6.15 1.14 19.74
C ASN A 114 -5.48 0.13 18.80
N PHE A 115 -4.14 0.18 18.67
CA PHE A 115 -3.43 -0.62 17.68
C PHE A 115 -3.64 -2.13 17.82
N PHE A 116 -3.78 -2.63 19.05
CA PHE A 116 -3.97 -4.05 19.37
C PHE A 116 -5.42 -4.42 19.72
N ASP A 117 -6.31 -3.45 19.76
CA ASP A 117 -7.70 -3.70 20.06
C ASP A 117 -8.46 -4.12 18.79
N ASP A 118 -9.55 -4.88 18.99
CA ASP A 118 -10.48 -5.23 17.90
C ASP A 118 -11.39 -4.06 17.47
N ALA A 119 -11.02 -2.84 17.87
CA ALA A 119 -11.73 -1.64 17.51
C ALA A 119 -11.73 -1.45 15.97
N TRP A 120 -12.81 -0.95 15.43
CA TRP A 120 -12.95 -0.63 14.00
C TRP A 120 -11.93 0.44 13.52
N THR A 121 -11.38 1.23 14.46
CA THR A 121 -10.35 2.23 14.23
C THR A 121 -8.95 1.63 14.03
N SER A 122 -8.78 0.33 14.31
CA SER A 122 -7.50 -0.36 14.15
C SER A 122 -7.33 -0.82 12.69
N LYS A 123 -6.88 0.08 11.82
CA LYS A 123 -6.73 -0.15 10.38
C LYS A 123 -5.29 -0.51 10.05
N TRP A 124 -5.00 -1.79 9.95
CA TRP A 124 -3.69 -2.28 9.55
C TRP A 124 -3.79 -3.50 8.63
N GLY A 125 -2.75 -3.72 7.88
CA GLY A 125 -2.56 -4.90 7.07
C GLY A 125 -1.11 -5.35 7.10
N PHE A 126 -0.87 -6.61 6.84
CA PHE A 126 0.48 -7.11 6.57
C PHE A 126 0.47 -8.18 5.50
N VAL A 127 1.60 -8.33 4.85
CA VAL A 127 1.93 -9.44 3.96
C VAL A 127 3.27 -10.03 4.37
N THR A 128 3.39 -11.34 4.30
CA THR A 128 4.65 -12.06 4.49
C THR A 128 4.77 -13.17 3.46
N GLY A 129 5.99 -13.48 3.04
CA GLY A 129 6.17 -14.49 2.01
C GLY A 129 7.56 -15.10 1.97
N LEU A 130 7.60 -16.24 1.29
CA LEU A 130 8.81 -16.97 0.92
C LEU A 130 8.89 -17.04 -0.60
N GLN A 131 10.02 -16.67 -1.16
CA GLN A 131 10.32 -16.80 -2.58
C GLN A 131 11.52 -17.72 -2.78
N LEU A 132 11.37 -18.70 -3.67
CA LEU A 132 12.39 -19.66 -4.05
C LEU A 132 12.65 -19.60 -5.55
N ALA A 133 13.89 -19.40 -5.94
CA ALA A 133 14.34 -19.51 -7.32
C ALA A 133 15.09 -20.83 -7.51
N ASP A 134 14.71 -21.58 -8.53
CA ASP A 134 15.24 -22.91 -8.84
C ASP A 134 15.25 -23.85 -7.62
N PRO A 135 14.12 -24.08 -6.93
CA PRO A 135 14.11 -24.84 -5.69
C PRO A 135 14.58 -26.29 -5.91
N GLY A 136 15.39 -26.77 -4.97
CA GLY A 136 15.73 -28.18 -4.87
C GLY A 136 14.69 -28.94 -4.07
N LEU A 137 14.10 -29.97 -4.65
CA LEU A 137 13.12 -30.83 -3.99
C LEU A 137 13.70 -32.20 -3.70
N PRO A 138 13.57 -32.74 -2.46
CA PRO A 138 14.02 -34.08 -2.13
C PRO A 138 13.42 -35.13 -3.07
N GLY A 139 14.26 -35.97 -3.68
CA GLY A 139 13.85 -37.04 -4.59
C GLY A 139 13.50 -36.61 -6.03
N ILE A 140 13.33 -35.28 -6.28
CA ILE A 140 13.01 -34.74 -7.62
C ILE A 140 14.23 -34.05 -8.23
N GLY A 141 15.09 -33.48 -7.38
CA GLY A 141 16.21 -32.65 -7.81
C GLY A 141 15.89 -31.18 -7.89
N ARG A 142 16.70 -30.41 -8.62
CA ARG A 142 16.53 -28.96 -8.81
C ARG A 142 15.55 -28.69 -9.94
N LEU A 143 14.54 -27.92 -9.67
CA LEU A 143 13.61 -27.38 -10.67
C LEU A 143 14.22 -26.13 -11.32
N ALA A 144 15.04 -26.33 -12.35
CA ALA A 144 15.67 -25.24 -13.07
C ALA A 144 14.62 -24.31 -13.74
N ASN A 145 14.92 -23.04 -13.87
CA ASN A 145 14.04 -22.03 -14.48
C ASN A 145 12.66 -21.93 -13.81
N THR A 146 12.60 -22.20 -12.50
CA THR A 146 11.33 -22.20 -11.77
C THR A 146 11.42 -21.24 -10.59
N ASP A 147 10.46 -20.33 -10.51
CA ASP A 147 10.24 -19.47 -9.37
C ASP A 147 8.98 -19.91 -8.62
N VAL A 148 9.09 -20.05 -7.30
CA VAL A 148 7.97 -20.37 -6.42
C VAL A 148 7.85 -19.28 -5.37
N ARG A 149 6.63 -18.73 -5.18
CA ARG A 149 6.33 -17.76 -4.15
C ARG A 149 5.10 -18.19 -3.37
N LEU A 150 5.27 -18.37 -2.07
CA LEU A 150 4.18 -18.54 -1.10
C LEU A 150 4.00 -17.24 -0.34
N GLU A 151 2.80 -16.73 -0.28
CA GLU A 151 2.49 -15.45 0.35
C GLU A 151 1.25 -15.57 1.22
N TYR A 152 1.30 -14.98 2.40
CA TYR A 152 0.15 -14.82 3.29
C TYR A 152 -0.06 -13.34 3.59
N ALA A 153 -1.31 -12.88 3.42
CA ALA A 153 -1.72 -11.54 3.75
C ALA A 153 -2.89 -11.54 4.74
N ARG A 154 -2.92 -10.53 5.61
CA ARG A 154 -4.04 -10.23 6.48
C ARG A 154 -4.29 -8.74 6.44
N ILE A 155 -5.51 -8.35 6.06
CA ILE A 155 -5.94 -6.96 5.97
C ILE A 155 -7.17 -6.79 6.88
N ARG A 156 -7.10 -5.84 7.80
CA ARG A 156 -8.20 -5.52 8.72
C ARG A 156 -9.37 -4.85 7.97
N PRO A 157 -10.58 -4.86 8.58
CA PRO A 157 -11.70 -4.08 8.08
C PRO A 157 -11.34 -2.59 7.96
N TYR A 158 -11.92 -1.92 6.98
CA TYR A 158 -11.79 -0.47 6.73
C TYR A 158 -10.40 0.03 6.31
N VAL A 159 -9.39 -0.84 6.20
CA VAL A 159 -8.11 -0.48 5.53
C VAL A 159 -8.43 -0.04 4.09
N TYR A 160 -7.76 1.01 3.61
CA TYR A 160 -7.99 1.70 2.32
C TYR A 160 -9.26 2.57 2.27
N SER A 161 -10.15 2.50 3.27
CA SER A 161 -11.33 3.35 3.32
C SER A 161 -11.05 4.62 4.13
N HIS A 162 -11.67 5.72 3.75
CA HIS A 162 -11.64 6.96 4.48
C HIS A 162 -13.07 7.50 4.68
N ARG A 163 -13.24 8.44 5.63
CA ARG A 163 -14.52 9.07 5.92
C ARG A 163 -15.08 9.78 4.69
N ASP A 164 -14.20 10.43 3.95
CA ASP A 164 -14.49 11.02 2.66
C ASP A 164 -14.08 10.04 1.54
N SER A 165 -15.02 9.71 0.67
CA SER A 165 -14.79 8.80 -0.46
C SER A 165 -13.75 9.32 -1.45
N VAL A 166 -13.62 10.65 -1.56
CA VAL A 166 -12.62 11.30 -2.45
C VAL A 166 -11.21 10.96 -2.01
N THR A 167 -10.95 10.84 -0.73
CA THR A 167 -9.64 10.51 -0.18
C THR A 167 -9.43 9.02 0.12
N ALA A 168 -10.40 8.16 -0.17
CA ALA A 168 -10.22 6.72 -0.06
C ALA A 168 -9.10 6.22 -1.00
N ALA A 169 -8.30 5.25 -0.53
CA ALA A 169 -7.20 4.67 -1.31
C ALA A 169 -7.71 3.63 -2.32
N VAL A 170 -8.56 4.08 -3.25
CA VAL A 170 -9.16 3.25 -4.30
C VAL A 170 -9.08 3.94 -5.66
N HIS A 171 -9.13 3.17 -6.75
CA HIS A 171 -9.20 3.67 -8.12
C HIS A 171 -10.02 2.70 -8.99
N TYR A 172 -11.04 3.20 -9.66
CA TYR A 172 -12.01 2.39 -10.42
C TYR A 172 -12.63 1.22 -9.62
N GLY A 173 -12.85 1.39 -8.32
CA GLY A 173 -13.38 0.34 -7.46
C GLY A 173 -12.34 -0.64 -6.92
N ASP A 174 -11.11 -0.61 -7.41
CA ASP A 174 -10.00 -1.42 -6.91
C ASP A 174 -9.21 -0.66 -5.83
N VAL A 175 -8.75 -1.37 -4.82
CA VAL A 175 -7.91 -0.79 -3.77
C VAL A 175 -6.50 -0.49 -4.29
N LEU A 176 -5.93 0.63 -3.87
CA LEU A 176 -4.52 0.97 -4.11
C LEU A 176 -3.64 0.29 -3.05
N GLY A 177 -3.69 -1.05 -3.04
CA GLY A 177 -3.04 -1.87 -2.05
C GLY A 177 -3.05 -3.36 -2.41
N HIS A 178 -3.23 -4.22 -1.42
CA HIS A 178 -3.25 -5.66 -1.64
C HIS A 178 -4.55 -6.09 -2.38
N PRO A 179 -4.47 -6.94 -3.43
CA PRO A 179 -5.62 -7.29 -4.26
C PRO A 179 -6.79 -7.96 -3.53
N ALA A 180 -6.53 -8.63 -2.39
CA ALA A 180 -7.58 -9.23 -1.58
C ALA A 180 -8.52 -8.19 -0.94
N GLY A 181 -8.14 -6.90 -0.95
CA GLY A 181 -8.95 -5.83 -0.37
C GLY A 181 -9.03 -5.86 1.16
N PRO A 182 -9.90 -5.00 1.74
CA PRO A 182 -10.09 -4.92 3.19
C PRO A 182 -10.84 -6.15 3.73
N ASN A 183 -10.71 -6.39 5.05
CA ASN A 183 -11.37 -7.48 5.77
C ASN A 183 -11.07 -8.87 5.18
N ALA A 184 -9.84 -9.10 4.77
CA ALA A 184 -9.43 -10.33 4.11
C ALA A 184 -8.24 -11.02 4.78
N SER A 185 -8.20 -12.33 4.61
CA SER A 185 -6.98 -13.16 4.76
C SER A 185 -6.78 -13.90 3.46
N ASP A 186 -5.60 -13.82 2.90
CA ASP A 186 -5.25 -14.44 1.64
C ASP A 186 -4.02 -15.33 1.81
N LEU A 187 -4.07 -16.52 1.21
CA LEU A 187 -2.91 -17.42 1.10
C LEU A 187 -2.74 -17.78 -0.36
N SER A 188 -1.67 -17.30 -0.95
CA SER A 188 -1.43 -17.42 -2.37
C SER A 188 -0.15 -18.20 -2.66
N LEU A 189 -0.22 -19.12 -3.64
CA LEU A 189 0.93 -19.84 -4.19
C LEU A 189 1.09 -19.46 -5.67
N PHE A 190 2.23 -18.88 -5.99
CA PHE A 190 2.60 -18.56 -7.37
C PHE A 190 3.73 -19.49 -7.81
N VAL A 191 3.58 -20.10 -8.96
CA VAL A 191 4.62 -20.91 -9.59
C VAL A 191 4.79 -20.43 -11.02
N GLU A 192 5.98 -20.00 -11.35
CA GLU A 192 6.36 -19.62 -12.71
C GLU A 192 7.47 -20.56 -13.19
N HIS A 193 7.23 -21.23 -14.31
CA HIS A 193 8.23 -22.08 -14.95
C HIS A 193 8.49 -21.57 -16.37
N ARG A 194 9.76 -21.37 -16.71
CA ARG A 194 10.19 -20.96 -18.06
C ARG A 194 10.87 -22.14 -18.71
N PRO A 195 10.17 -22.87 -19.61
CA PRO A 195 10.80 -23.95 -20.35
C PRO A 195 11.99 -23.42 -21.15
N GLY A 196 13.13 -24.13 -21.08
CA GLY A 196 14.35 -23.80 -21.80
C GLY A 196 14.27 -24.16 -23.30
#